data_fe57b8077b85c6f15483265923fb66d2
#
_entry.id   fe57b8077b85c6f15483265923fb66d2
#
_cell.length_a   1.000
_cell.length_b   1.000
_cell.length_c   1.000
_cell.angle_alpha   90.00
_cell.angle_beta   90.00
_cell.angle_gamma   90.00
#
_symmetry.space_group_name_H-M   'P 1'
#
loop_
_entity.id
_entity.type
_entity.pdbx_description
1 polymer ?
#
loop_
_entity_poly.entity_id
_entity_poly.type
_entity_poly.pdbx_seq_one_letter_code
_entity_poly.pdbx_strand_id
1 'polypeptide(L)'
;QELNNQYNEQVNSHEKTEKQSKNWTTLKSLNKVRNFYKKELEEKGILKKEKLNRKEMDLLQKYLVSALYTLQPPIRLDYGNMKVISNKKEDAGKVNYLLNKGRNKKSFIFNDFKNKKSMGKREIQINSKLNTIINLWLKHNKSDNFLLNSKDEIMNENALSKYIKKVFEPTKKDITLNLLRHIYISENIDLDAMKKQKKLADEMLHSADQQVDYAKK
;
A
#
# COMPACT_ATOMS: atom_id res chain seq x y z
N GLN A 1 2.95 4.95 32.36
CA GLN A 1 4.28 5.46 31.99
C GLN A 1 5.23 4.33 31.58
N GLU A 2 5.34 3.27 32.37
CA GLU A 2 6.26 2.13 32.12
C GLU A 2 6.02 1.40 30.81
N LEU A 3 4.77 1.10 30.46
CA LEU A 3 4.39 0.50 29.17
C LEU A 3 4.73 1.38 27.96
N ASN A 4 4.63 2.71 28.11
CA ASN A 4 5.01 3.66 27.07
C ASN A 4 6.54 3.73 26.88
N ASN A 5 7.28 3.61 27.97
CA ASN A 5 8.75 3.60 27.94
C ASN A 5 9.26 2.31 27.28
N GLN A 6 8.75 1.15 27.64
CA GLN A 6 9.08 -0.14 27.00
C GLN A 6 8.74 -0.15 25.50
N TYR A 7 7.59 0.41 25.11
CA TYR A 7 7.22 0.57 23.69
C TYR A 7 8.21 1.49 22.96
N ASN A 8 8.58 2.62 23.55
CA ASN A 8 9.53 3.56 22.95
C ASN A 8 10.94 2.96 22.83
N GLU A 9 11.38 2.22 23.84
CA GLU A 9 12.68 1.49 23.78
C GLU A 9 12.67 0.45 22.65
N GLN A 10 11.60 -0.33 22.51
CA GLN A 10 11.45 -1.32 21.44
C GLN A 10 11.42 -0.67 20.06
N VAL A 11 10.76 0.47 19.89
CA VAL A 11 10.75 1.22 18.64
C VAL A 11 12.14 1.78 18.32
N ASN A 12 12.86 2.28 19.33
CA ASN A 12 14.18 2.87 19.18
C ASN A 12 15.29 1.85 18.96
N SER A 13 15.13 0.59 19.43
CA SER A 13 16.10 -0.48 19.16
C SER A 13 16.16 -0.89 17.71
N HIS A 14 15.13 -0.60 16.92
CA HIS A 14 14.94 -1.09 15.54
C HIS A 14 14.91 -2.62 15.41
N GLU A 15 14.77 -3.33 16.52
CA GLU A 15 14.68 -4.79 16.53
C GLU A 15 13.27 -5.26 16.17
N LYS A 16 13.22 -6.43 15.53
CA LYS A 16 11.95 -7.06 15.20
C LYS A 16 11.33 -7.65 16.47
N THR A 17 10.04 -7.43 16.68
CA THR A 17 9.31 -8.17 17.69
C THR A 17 9.33 -9.66 17.35
N GLU A 18 9.09 -10.53 18.33
CA GLU A 18 9.00 -11.99 18.11
C GLU A 18 7.97 -12.33 17.01
N LYS A 19 6.80 -11.71 17.05
CA LYS A 19 5.75 -11.86 16.02
C LYS A 19 6.22 -11.40 14.64
N GLN A 20 6.95 -10.30 14.56
CA GLN A 20 7.54 -9.82 13.31
C GLN A 20 8.60 -10.79 12.80
N SER A 21 9.50 -11.25 13.65
CA SER A 21 10.57 -12.20 13.28
C SER A 21 9.99 -13.49 12.69
N LYS A 22 8.98 -14.07 13.32
CA LYS A 22 8.28 -15.26 12.83
C LYS A 22 7.65 -15.09 11.45
N ASN A 23 7.09 -13.90 11.18
CA ASN A 23 6.35 -13.62 9.95
C ASN A 23 7.14 -12.79 8.94
N TRP A 24 8.39 -12.42 9.26
CA TRP A 24 9.21 -11.61 8.37
C TRP A 24 9.49 -12.31 7.03
N THR A 25 9.49 -11.51 5.97
CA THR A 25 9.84 -11.95 4.62
C THR A 25 10.53 -10.80 3.87
N THR A 26 10.76 -10.95 2.58
CA THR A 26 11.42 -9.96 1.74
C THR A 26 10.46 -9.38 0.70
N LEU A 27 10.76 -8.18 0.17
CA LEU A 27 10.05 -7.61 -0.97
C LEU A 27 10.07 -8.55 -2.18
N LYS A 28 11.18 -9.27 -2.39
CA LYS A 28 11.28 -10.29 -3.44
C LYS A 28 10.24 -11.39 -3.26
N SER A 29 10.01 -11.85 -2.03
CA SER A 29 9.00 -12.86 -1.74
C SER A 29 7.58 -12.32 -1.92
N LEU A 30 7.31 -11.09 -1.49
CA LEU A 30 6.03 -10.43 -1.71
C LEU A 30 5.74 -10.24 -3.21
N ASN A 31 6.74 -9.87 -3.99
CA ASN A 31 6.63 -9.77 -5.46
C ASN A 31 6.35 -11.14 -6.12
N LYS A 32 6.86 -12.26 -5.57
CA LYS A 32 6.50 -13.60 -6.06
C LYS A 32 5.01 -13.88 -5.91
N VAL A 33 4.36 -13.41 -4.83
CA VAL A 33 2.91 -13.54 -4.65
C VAL A 33 2.13 -12.82 -5.76
N ARG A 34 2.53 -11.60 -6.11
CA ARG A 34 1.93 -10.88 -7.24
C ARG A 34 2.11 -11.65 -8.56
N ASN A 35 3.29 -12.16 -8.81
CA ASN A 35 3.58 -12.93 -10.01
C ASN A 35 2.81 -14.26 -10.04
N PHE A 36 2.59 -14.88 -8.89
CA PHE A 36 1.75 -16.07 -8.75
C PHE A 36 0.31 -15.77 -9.22
N TYR A 37 -0.32 -14.69 -8.74
CA TYR A 37 -1.67 -14.32 -9.20
C TYR A 37 -1.71 -13.97 -10.69
N LYS A 38 -0.69 -13.29 -11.21
CA LYS A 38 -0.58 -13.02 -12.65
C LYS A 38 -0.60 -14.31 -13.46
N LYS A 39 0.24 -15.28 -13.07
CA LYS A 39 0.34 -16.57 -13.72
C LYS A 39 -0.99 -17.33 -13.68
N GLU A 40 -1.65 -17.39 -12.53
CA GLU A 40 -2.96 -18.00 -12.37
C GLU A 40 -4.02 -17.40 -13.32
N LEU A 41 -4.02 -16.07 -13.46
CA LEU A 41 -4.92 -15.36 -14.37
C LEU A 41 -4.64 -15.70 -15.85
N GLU A 42 -3.36 -15.81 -16.22
CA GLU A 42 -2.91 -16.16 -17.58
C GLU A 42 -3.24 -17.61 -17.91
N GLU A 43 -2.88 -18.57 -17.05
CA GLU A 43 -3.11 -20.01 -17.26
C GLU A 43 -4.59 -20.37 -17.34
N LYS A 44 -5.43 -19.69 -16.56
CA LYS A 44 -6.90 -19.88 -16.61
C LYS A 44 -7.57 -19.09 -17.74
N GLY A 45 -6.80 -18.37 -18.56
CA GLY A 45 -7.33 -17.56 -19.66
C GLY A 45 -8.25 -16.42 -19.24
N ILE A 46 -8.22 -16.03 -17.94
CA ILE A 46 -9.13 -15.03 -17.38
C ILE A 46 -8.96 -13.67 -18.02
N LEU A 47 -7.71 -13.31 -18.37
CA LEU A 47 -7.40 -12.01 -18.98
C LEU A 47 -8.04 -11.79 -20.36
N LYS A 48 -8.45 -12.86 -21.04
CA LYS A 48 -9.08 -12.82 -22.36
C LYS A 48 -10.61 -12.78 -22.29
N LYS A 49 -11.21 -13.09 -21.13
CA LYS A 49 -12.66 -13.13 -20.97
C LYS A 49 -13.27 -11.74 -21.02
N GLU A 50 -14.48 -11.64 -21.55
CA GLU A 50 -15.28 -10.40 -21.50
C GLU A 50 -15.98 -10.24 -20.15
N LYS A 51 -16.48 -11.32 -19.59
CA LYS A 51 -17.15 -11.36 -18.30
C LYS A 51 -16.46 -12.34 -17.36
N LEU A 52 -16.24 -11.91 -16.14
CA LEU A 52 -15.65 -12.74 -15.07
C LEU A 52 -16.75 -13.16 -14.09
N ASN A 53 -16.66 -14.39 -13.62
CA ASN A 53 -17.45 -14.81 -12.49
C ASN A 53 -16.81 -14.30 -11.18
N ARG A 54 -17.47 -14.49 -10.06
CA ARG A 54 -17.05 -13.96 -8.76
C ARG A 54 -15.67 -14.47 -8.30
N LYS A 55 -15.38 -15.76 -8.53
CA LYS A 55 -14.07 -16.33 -8.17
C LYS A 55 -12.94 -15.74 -9.02
N GLU A 56 -13.20 -15.50 -10.28
CA GLU A 56 -12.27 -14.86 -11.21
C GLU A 56 -12.07 -13.38 -10.87
N MET A 57 -13.14 -12.69 -10.48
CA MET A 57 -13.05 -11.31 -9.97
C MET A 57 -12.23 -11.23 -8.67
N ASP A 58 -12.43 -12.16 -7.73
CA ASP A 58 -11.60 -12.22 -6.51
C ASP A 58 -10.13 -12.48 -6.83
N LEU A 59 -9.83 -13.36 -7.78
CA LEU A 59 -8.46 -13.62 -8.22
C LEU A 59 -7.81 -12.37 -8.84
N LEU A 60 -8.55 -11.67 -9.71
CA LEU A 60 -8.10 -10.42 -10.31
C LEU A 60 -7.89 -9.32 -9.26
N GLN A 61 -8.77 -9.23 -8.26
CA GLN A 61 -8.63 -8.29 -7.15
C GLN A 61 -7.43 -8.62 -6.25
N LYS A 62 -7.13 -9.91 -6.02
CA LYS A 62 -5.89 -10.32 -5.31
C LYS A 62 -4.64 -9.87 -6.07
N TYR A 63 -4.65 -10.00 -7.39
CA TYR A 63 -3.56 -9.50 -8.23
C TYR A 63 -3.43 -7.97 -8.08
N LEU A 64 -4.54 -7.22 -8.16
CA LEU A 64 -4.54 -5.77 -7.95
C LEU A 64 -4.02 -5.38 -6.56
N VAL A 65 -4.57 -5.98 -5.49
CA VAL A 65 -4.18 -5.63 -4.11
C VAL A 65 -2.73 -5.98 -3.84
N SER A 66 -2.23 -7.13 -4.32
CA SER A 66 -0.81 -7.44 -4.23
C SER A 66 0.06 -6.40 -4.94
N ALA A 67 -0.39 -5.87 -6.08
CA ALA A 67 0.30 -4.82 -6.82
C ALA A 67 0.29 -3.46 -6.11
N LEU A 68 -0.84 -3.06 -5.51
CA LEU A 68 -0.96 -1.84 -4.71
C LEU A 68 0.07 -1.75 -3.58
N TYR A 69 0.41 -2.89 -2.99
CA TYR A 69 1.31 -2.96 -1.83
C TYR A 69 2.74 -3.43 -2.15
N THR A 70 3.05 -3.69 -3.44
CA THR A 70 4.40 -4.13 -3.85
C THR A 70 5.02 -3.34 -4.98
N LEU A 71 4.24 -2.59 -5.77
CA LEU A 71 4.74 -1.80 -6.90
C LEU A 71 5.02 -0.33 -6.55
N GLN A 72 4.55 0.13 -5.41
CA GLN A 72 4.79 1.46 -4.87
C GLN A 72 4.83 1.39 -3.35
N PRO A 73 5.32 2.45 -2.66
CA PRO A 73 5.35 2.48 -1.20
C PRO A 73 3.98 2.12 -0.58
N PRO A 74 3.91 1.14 0.33
CA PRO A 74 2.66 0.69 0.91
C PRO A 74 2.07 1.77 1.82
N ILE A 75 0.94 2.34 1.41
CA ILE A 75 0.15 3.23 2.24
C ILE A 75 -0.63 2.42 3.30
N ARG A 76 -1.34 3.10 4.20
CA ARG A 76 -2.20 2.46 5.19
C ARG A 76 -3.43 1.82 4.53
N LEU A 77 -4.53 1.72 5.25
CA LEU A 77 -5.79 1.13 4.73
C LEU A 77 -6.60 2.13 3.88
N ASP A 78 -5.98 3.24 3.46
CA ASP A 78 -6.65 4.34 2.75
C ASP A 78 -7.18 3.99 1.36
N TYR A 79 -6.89 2.78 0.85
CA TYR A 79 -7.61 2.19 -0.30
C TYR A 79 -8.98 1.62 0.08
N GLY A 80 -9.26 1.41 1.37
CA GLY A 80 -10.59 1.10 1.88
C GLY A 80 -11.53 2.28 1.68
N ASN A 81 -12.81 2.00 1.41
CA ASN A 81 -13.82 3.01 1.10
C ASN A 81 -13.52 3.92 -0.10
N MET A 82 -12.48 3.58 -0.89
CA MET A 82 -12.07 4.38 -2.04
C MET A 82 -13.07 4.26 -3.19
N LYS A 83 -13.39 5.40 -3.80
CA LYS A 83 -14.25 5.48 -5.00
C LYS A 83 -13.43 5.53 -6.28
N VAL A 84 -14.08 5.33 -7.43
CA VAL A 84 -13.53 5.59 -8.76
C VAL A 84 -14.26 6.80 -9.32
N ILE A 85 -13.55 7.86 -9.67
CA ILE A 85 -14.12 9.11 -10.20
C ILE A 85 -13.45 9.45 -11.53
N SER A 86 -14.24 9.67 -12.56
CA SER A 86 -13.75 9.99 -13.91
C SER A 86 -13.61 11.50 -14.17
N ASN A 87 -14.30 12.34 -13.39
CA ASN A 87 -14.30 13.79 -13.57
C ASN A 87 -13.94 14.51 -12.26
N LYS A 88 -12.97 15.45 -12.33
CA LYS A 88 -12.58 16.28 -11.17
C LYS A 88 -13.73 17.16 -10.62
N LYS A 89 -14.75 17.47 -11.43
CA LYS A 89 -15.92 18.24 -10.98
C LYS A 89 -16.81 17.49 -9.99
N GLU A 90 -16.68 16.16 -9.97
CA GLU A 90 -17.33 15.27 -9.02
C GLU A 90 -16.48 15.05 -7.75
N ASP A 91 -15.61 16.03 -7.41
CA ASP A 91 -14.76 15.92 -6.22
C ASP A 91 -15.64 15.69 -4.98
N ALA A 92 -15.68 14.48 -4.54
CA ALA A 92 -16.44 14.04 -3.36
C ALA A 92 -15.88 14.63 -2.05
N GLY A 93 -15.01 15.62 -2.12
CA GLY A 93 -14.52 16.56 -1.08
C GLY A 93 -13.96 15.93 0.19
N LYS A 94 -14.46 14.77 0.60
CA LYS A 94 -14.11 14.13 1.88
C LYS A 94 -13.67 12.66 1.76
N VAL A 95 -13.88 12.02 0.60
CA VAL A 95 -13.50 10.61 0.41
C VAL A 95 -12.23 10.48 -0.41
N ASN A 96 -11.52 9.37 -0.21
CA ASN A 96 -10.40 9.00 -1.05
C ASN A 96 -10.92 8.40 -2.36
N TYR A 97 -10.26 8.70 -3.47
CA TYR A 97 -10.69 8.17 -4.76
C TYR A 97 -9.55 7.95 -5.75
N LEU A 98 -9.76 7.00 -6.64
CA LEU A 98 -8.99 6.85 -7.87
C LEU A 98 -9.54 7.83 -8.90
N LEU A 99 -8.77 8.84 -9.26
CA LEU A 99 -9.09 9.74 -10.37
C LEU A 99 -8.71 9.06 -11.69
N ASN A 100 -9.73 8.68 -12.49
CA ASN A 100 -9.55 8.02 -13.78
C ASN A 100 -9.83 8.98 -14.93
N LYS A 101 -8.80 9.63 -15.44
CA LYS A 101 -8.89 10.54 -16.60
C LYS A 101 -8.57 9.86 -17.94
N GLY A 102 -8.63 8.53 -17.98
CA GLY A 102 -8.34 7.73 -19.15
C GLY A 102 -7.20 6.73 -18.93
N ARG A 103 -6.84 5.99 -19.99
CA ARG A 103 -5.98 4.80 -19.90
C ARG A 103 -4.64 5.04 -19.20
N ASN A 104 -4.00 6.17 -19.44
CA ASN A 104 -2.66 6.48 -18.92
C ASN A 104 -2.63 7.69 -17.97
N LYS A 105 -3.80 8.18 -17.56
CA LYS A 105 -3.92 9.40 -16.75
C LYS A 105 -4.73 9.09 -15.50
N LYS A 106 -4.10 8.40 -14.54
CA LYS A 106 -4.70 8.07 -13.26
C LYS A 106 -3.83 8.51 -12.11
N SER A 107 -4.48 8.94 -11.04
CA SER A 107 -3.84 9.25 -9.77
C SER A 107 -4.74 8.83 -8.61
N PHE A 108 -4.15 8.54 -7.45
CA PHE A 108 -4.87 8.40 -6.21
C PHE A 108 -4.99 9.75 -5.52
N ILE A 109 -6.19 10.11 -5.12
CA ILE A 109 -6.48 11.33 -4.36
C ILE A 109 -6.85 10.93 -2.94
N PHE A 110 -6.06 11.41 -1.99
CA PHE A 110 -6.28 11.18 -0.56
C PHE A 110 -6.75 12.47 0.09
N ASN A 111 -8.03 12.52 0.42
CA ASN A 111 -8.68 13.62 1.12
C ASN A 111 -8.83 13.33 2.60
N ASP A 112 -8.83 12.05 3.00
CA ASP A 112 -8.94 11.61 4.37
C ASP A 112 -7.93 10.49 4.66
N PHE A 113 -7.00 10.74 5.60
CA PHE A 113 -5.99 9.80 6.07
C PHE A 113 -5.39 10.29 7.39
N LYS A 114 -4.73 9.39 8.13
CA LYS A 114 -4.29 9.64 9.51
C LYS A 114 -3.54 10.97 9.71
N ASN A 115 -2.66 11.34 8.78
CA ASN A 115 -1.79 12.51 8.89
C ASN A 115 -2.29 13.71 8.06
N LYS A 116 -3.57 13.74 7.68
CA LYS A 116 -4.16 14.80 6.86
C LYS A 116 -3.96 16.20 7.44
N LYS A 117 -4.06 16.35 8.77
CA LYS A 117 -3.94 17.66 9.43
C LYS A 117 -2.59 18.33 9.17
N SER A 118 -1.51 17.54 9.16
CA SER A 118 -0.15 18.05 8.93
C SER A 118 0.26 18.05 7.45
N MET A 119 -0.28 17.13 6.64
CA MET A 119 0.16 16.93 5.26
C MET A 119 -0.78 17.53 4.20
N GLY A 120 -2.01 17.91 4.58
CA GLY A 120 -3.04 18.35 3.64
C GLY A 120 -3.49 17.23 2.68
N LYS A 121 -4.29 17.61 1.67
CA LYS A 121 -4.68 16.71 0.56
C LYS A 121 -3.46 16.20 -0.18
N ARG A 122 -3.46 14.92 -0.58
CA ARG A 122 -2.37 14.31 -1.33
C ARG A 122 -2.87 13.72 -2.65
N GLU A 123 -2.11 13.96 -3.71
CA GLU A 123 -2.25 13.28 -4.99
C GLU A 123 -1.01 12.42 -5.23
N ILE A 124 -1.21 11.11 -5.44
CA ILE A 124 -0.13 10.16 -5.71
C ILE A 124 -0.27 9.67 -7.14
N GLN A 125 0.77 9.90 -7.94
CA GLN A 125 0.85 9.39 -9.29
C GLN A 125 1.02 7.87 -9.29
N ILE A 126 0.39 7.22 -10.26
CA ILE A 126 0.40 5.77 -10.40
C ILE A 126 1.49 5.39 -11.41
N ASN A 127 2.43 4.52 -11.01
CA ASN A 127 3.44 4.04 -11.94
C ASN A 127 2.82 3.18 -13.07
N SER A 128 3.53 3.08 -14.19
CA SER A 128 3.03 2.43 -15.41
C SER A 128 2.62 0.96 -15.21
N LYS A 129 3.36 0.20 -14.40
CA LYS A 129 3.06 -1.22 -14.13
C LYS A 129 1.75 -1.36 -13.36
N LEU A 130 1.58 -0.57 -12.27
CA LEU A 130 0.35 -0.56 -11.50
C LEU A 130 -0.83 -0.04 -12.31
N ASN A 131 -0.63 1.00 -13.12
CA ASN A 131 -1.66 1.54 -14.01
C ASN A 131 -2.20 0.48 -14.99
N THR A 132 -1.33 -0.37 -15.54
CA THR A 132 -1.76 -1.49 -16.39
C THR A 132 -2.69 -2.46 -15.66
N ILE A 133 -2.37 -2.79 -14.40
CA ILE A 133 -3.19 -3.69 -13.58
C ILE A 133 -4.52 -3.03 -13.20
N ILE A 134 -4.51 -1.74 -12.87
CA ILE A 134 -5.73 -0.97 -12.61
C ILE A 134 -6.62 -0.92 -13.85
N ASN A 135 -6.07 -0.71 -15.05
CA ASN A 135 -6.84 -0.75 -16.30
C ASN A 135 -7.53 -2.11 -16.48
N LEU A 136 -6.81 -3.19 -16.20
CA LEU A 136 -7.36 -4.54 -16.29
C LEU A 136 -8.50 -4.73 -15.28
N TRP A 137 -8.33 -4.27 -14.06
CA TRP A 137 -9.36 -4.30 -13.02
C TRP A 137 -10.62 -3.50 -13.42
N LEU A 138 -10.45 -2.25 -13.87
CA LEU A 138 -11.54 -1.37 -14.27
C LEU A 138 -12.26 -1.85 -15.55
N LYS A 139 -11.63 -2.69 -16.37
CA LYS A 139 -12.33 -3.34 -17.50
C LYS A 139 -13.48 -4.23 -17.00
N HIS A 140 -13.32 -4.87 -15.86
CA HIS A 140 -14.29 -5.82 -15.30
C HIS A 140 -15.09 -5.25 -14.12
N ASN A 141 -14.48 -4.41 -13.28
CA ASN A 141 -15.20 -3.69 -12.22
C ASN A 141 -15.95 -2.48 -12.80
N LYS A 142 -17.26 -2.59 -12.86
CA LYS A 142 -18.17 -1.54 -13.37
C LYS A 142 -18.80 -0.68 -12.29
N SER A 143 -18.47 -0.95 -11.02
CA SER A 143 -18.96 -0.14 -9.91
C SER A 143 -18.09 1.11 -9.68
N ASP A 144 -18.64 2.09 -8.98
CA ASP A 144 -17.91 3.28 -8.53
C ASP A 144 -17.03 3.01 -7.31
N ASN A 145 -17.00 1.77 -6.83
CA ASN A 145 -16.15 1.36 -5.72
C ASN A 145 -14.82 0.81 -6.26
N PHE A 146 -13.69 1.30 -5.73
CA PHE A 146 -12.39 0.85 -6.22
C PHE A 146 -12.08 -0.61 -5.85
N LEU A 147 -12.35 -1.02 -4.60
CA LEU A 147 -12.24 -2.41 -4.14
C LEU A 147 -13.59 -2.93 -3.65
N LEU A 148 -13.85 -4.19 -3.90
CA LEU A 148 -15.11 -4.85 -3.60
C LEU A 148 -14.95 -5.88 -2.47
N ASN A 149 -15.93 -5.92 -1.58
CA ASN A 149 -16.06 -6.97 -0.57
C ASN A 149 -16.70 -8.24 -1.16
N SER A 150 -16.92 -9.24 -0.33
CA SER A 150 -17.54 -10.51 -0.76
C SER A 150 -19.00 -10.41 -1.21
N LYS A 151 -19.65 -9.26 -1.05
CA LYS A 151 -21.03 -9.00 -1.50
C LYS A 151 -21.07 -8.05 -2.70
N ASP A 152 -19.93 -7.79 -3.34
CA ASP A 152 -19.77 -6.82 -4.43
C ASP A 152 -20.08 -5.36 -4.03
N GLU A 153 -20.02 -5.07 -2.72
CA GLU A 153 -20.15 -3.74 -2.16
C GLU A 153 -18.73 -3.14 -1.91
N ILE A 154 -18.68 -1.87 -1.50
CA ILE A 154 -17.42 -1.21 -1.16
C ILE A 154 -16.66 -1.96 -0.06
N MET A 155 -15.38 -2.20 -0.29
CA MET A 155 -14.50 -2.80 0.72
C MET A 155 -14.06 -1.71 1.70
N ASN A 156 -14.51 -1.78 2.96
CA ASN A 156 -14.05 -0.88 4.00
C ASN A 156 -12.66 -1.26 4.54
N GLU A 157 -12.07 -0.41 5.38
CA GLU A 157 -10.72 -0.60 5.92
C GLU A 157 -10.56 -1.91 6.70
N ASN A 158 -11.53 -2.29 7.52
CA ASN A 158 -11.49 -3.53 8.27
C ASN A 158 -11.52 -4.76 7.35
N ALA A 159 -12.36 -4.73 6.33
CA ALA A 159 -12.40 -5.78 5.32
C ALA A 159 -11.09 -5.85 4.53
N LEU A 160 -10.53 -4.69 4.14
CA LEU A 160 -9.24 -4.62 3.46
C LEU A 160 -8.10 -5.18 4.31
N SER A 161 -8.08 -4.88 5.61
CA SER A 161 -7.08 -5.43 6.53
C SER A 161 -7.07 -6.95 6.56
N LYS A 162 -8.27 -7.57 6.62
CA LYS A 162 -8.44 -9.02 6.55
C LYS A 162 -8.09 -9.56 5.16
N TYR A 163 -8.45 -8.84 4.12
CA TYR A 163 -8.21 -9.22 2.73
C TYR A 163 -6.71 -9.23 2.39
N ILE A 164 -5.93 -8.28 2.91
CA ILE A 164 -4.47 -8.24 2.75
C ILE A 164 -3.85 -9.56 3.25
N LYS A 165 -4.23 -10.05 4.43
CA LYS A 165 -3.74 -11.34 4.94
C LYS A 165 -4.03 -12.47 3.96
N LYS A 166 -5.25 -12.52 3.43
CA LYS A 166 -5.68 -13.51 2.44
C LYS A 166 -4.91 -13.39 1.12
N VAL A 167 -4.62 -12.16 0.67
CA VAL A 167 -3.81 -11.91 -0.54
C VAL A 167 -2.40 -12.48 -0.40
N PHE A 168 -1.78 -12.33 0.76
CA PHE A 168 -0.40 -12.79 0.99
C PHE A 168 -0.31 -14.19 1.64
N GLU A 169 -1.41 -14.92 1.76
CA GLU A 169 -1.45 -16.32 2.23
C GLU A 169 -0.46 -17.25 1.51
N PRO A 170 -0.17 -17.12 0.18
CA PRO A 170 0.84 -17.92 -0.49
C PRO A 170 2.25 -17.81 0.09
N THR A 171 2.55 -16.80 0.90
CA THR A 171 3.82 -16.72 1.66
C THR A 171 3.89 -17.71 2.83
N LYS A 172 2.76 -18.31 3.23
CA LYS A 172 2.59 -19.12 4.45
C LYS A 172 2.94 -18.35 5.74
N LYS A 173 2.80 -17.04 5.74
CA LYS A 173 3.09 -16.12 6.86
C LYS A 173 1.89 -15.22 7.12
N ASP A 174 1.72 -14.77 8.37
CA ASP A 174 0.68 -13.78 8.73
C ASP A 174 1.12 -12.37 8.33
N ILE A 175 0.98 -12.08 7.04
CA ILE A 175 1.35 -10.78 6.48
C ILE A 175 0.26 -9.74 6.79
N THR A 176 0.55 -8.86 7.72
CA THR A 176 -0.30 -7.70 8.03
C THR A 176 0.15 -6.48 7.25
N LEU A 177 -0.72 -5.46 7.15
CA LEU A 177 -0.34 -4.18 6.55
C LEU A 177 0.88 -3.54 7.23
N ASN A 178 0.91 -3.55 8.56
CA ASN A 178 2.05 -3.00 9.28
C ASN A 178 3.34 -3.75 8.94
N LEU A 179 3.28 -5.08 8.83
CA LEU A 179 4.45 -5.87 8.45
C LEU A 179 4.91 -5.55 7.01
N LEU A 180 3.98 -5.39 6.05
CA LEU A 180 4.31 -4.94 4.69
C LEU A 180 5.08 -3.62 4.70
N ARG A 181 4.63 -2.66 5.52
CA ARG A 181 5.27 -1.34 5.64
C ARG A 181 6.65 -1.44 6.29
N HIS A 182 6.80 -2.25 7.34
CA HIS A 182 8.09 -2.50 7.97
C HIS A 182 9.09 -3.12 6.98
N ILE A 183 8.67 -4.15 6.25
CA ILE A 183 9.51 -4.82 5.24
C ILE A 183 9.93 -3.81 4.15
N TYR A 184 8.99 -3.04 3.62
CA TYR A 184 9.27 -2.06 2.59
C TYR A 184 10.28 -1.01 3.05
N ILE A 185 10.07 -0.44 4.23
CA ILE A 185 10.97 0.57 4.80
C ILE A 185 12.35 -0.03 5.05
N SER A 186 12.43 -1.21 5.68
CA SER A 186 13.71 -1.85 6.03
C SER A 186 14.56 -2.22 4.81
N GLU A 187 13.95 -2.49 3.66
CA GLU A 187 14.68 -2.80 2.44
C GLU A 187 15.00 -1.56 1.57
N ASN A 188 14.44 -0.39 1.89
CA ASN A 188 14.64 0.84 1.12
C ASN A 188 15.35 1.96 1.90
N ILE A 189 15.58 1.78 3.21
CA ILE A 189 16.25 2.77 4.05
C ILE A 189 17.57 2.17 4.58
N ASP A 190 18.65 2.93 4.44
CA ASP A 190 19.91 2.66 5.09
C ASP A 190 19.85 3.12 6.55
N LEU A 191 19.62 2.17 7.47
CA LEU A 191 19.52 2.44 8.89
C LEU A 191 20.84 2.96 9.50
N ASP A 192 21.98 2.54 8.96
CA ASP A 192 23.29 2.99 9.45
C ASP A 192 23.56 4.43 9.03
N ALA A 193 23.18 4.81 7.80
CA ALA A 193 23.23 6.19 7.37
C ALA A 193 22.31 7.08 8.22
N MET A 194 21.09 6.62 8.53
CA MET A 194 20.16 7.35 9.42
C MET A 194 20.71 7.51 10.83
N LYS A 195 21.30 6.46 11.41
CA LYS A 195 21.92 6.53 12.74
C LYS A 195 23.09 7.51 12.78
N LYS A 196 23.94 7.50 11.74
CA LYS A 196 25.04 8.47 11.60
C LYS A 196 24.52 9.89 11.49
N GLN A 197 23.49 10.13 10.69
CA GLN A 197 22.87 11.45 10.55
C GLN A 197 22.30 11.93 11.89
N LYS A 198 21.56 11.07 12.61
CA LYS A 198 21.00 11.40 13.92
C LYS A 198 22.09 11.75 14.92
N LYS A 199 23.15 10.93 15.00
CA LYS A 199 24.30 11.18 15.89
C LYS A 199 24.95 12.53 15.61
N LEU A 200 25.18 12.84 14.33
CA LEU A 200 25.75 14.14 13.93
C LEU A 200 24.81 15.32 14.33
N ALA A 201 23.49 15.15 14.15
CA ALA A 201 22.53 16.14 14.57
C ALA A 201 22.57 16.38 16.07
N ASP A 202 22.61 15.32 16.88
CA ASP A 202 22.71 15.38 18.33
C ASP A 202 24.02 16.10 18.77
N GLU A 203 25.16 15.81 18.12
CA GLU A 203 26.43 16.48 18.37
C GLU A 203 26.40 17.97 17.99
N MET A 204 25.60 18.36 17.00
CA MET A 204 25.39 19.75 16.57
C MET A 204 24.24 20.46 17.31
N LEU A 205 23.57 19.81 18.27
CA LEU A 205 22.44 20.32 19.07
C LEU A 205 21.25 20.76 18.22
N HIS A 206 20.96 20.06 17.10
CA HIS A 206 19.78 20.30 16.28
C HIS A 206 19.16 18.98 15.75
N SER A 207 17.96 19.08 15.17
CA SER A 207 17.26 17.90 14.63
C SER A 207 17.88 17.43 13.32
N ALA A 208 17.71 16.13 12.99
CA ALA A 208 18.13 15.58 11.72
C ALA A 208 17.46 16.28 10.52
N ASP A 209 16.25 16.79 10.67
CA ASP A 209 15.54 17.54 9.62
C ASP A 209 16.22 18.88 9.35
N GLN A 210 16.68 19.57 10.38
CA GLN A 210 17.42 20.85 10.24
C GLN A 210 18.75 20.67 9.51
N GLN A 211 19.39 19.50 9.60
CA GLN A 211 20.66 19.24 8.88
C GLN A 211 20.48 19.31 7.35
N VAL A 212 19.30 18.94 6.84
CA VAL A 212 19.02 18.98 5.39
C VAL A 212 19.11 20.41 4.87
N ASP A 213 18.70 21.40 5.67
CA ASP A 213 18.74 22.82 5.30
C ASP A 213 20.19 23.37 5.21
N TYR A 214 21.12 22.77 5.98
CA TYR A 214 22.53 23.13 5.97
C TYR A 214 23.34 22.41 4.89
N ALA A 215 22.86 21.28 4.37
CA ALA A 215 23.55 20.53 3.33
C ALA A 215 23.58 21.32 2.01
N LYS A 216 24.76 21.55 1.46
CA LYS A 216 24.96 22.20 0.14
C LYS A 216 25.55 21.15 -0.81
N LYS A 217 25.14 21.24 -2.10
CA LYS A 217 25.70 20.44 -3.21
C LYS A 217 26.82 21.21 -3.86
#